data_1c143b23eb34d7010217b26948e1295c
#
_entry.id   1c143b23eb34d7010217b26948e1295c
#
_cell.length_a   1.000
_cell.length_b   1.000
_cell.length_c   1.000
_cell.angle_alpha   90.00
_cell.angle_beta   90.00
_cell.angle_gamma   90.00
#
_symmetry.space_group_name_H-M   'P 1'
#
loop_
_entity.id
_entity.type
_entity.pdbx_description
1 polymer ?
#
loop_
_entity_poly.entity_id
_entity_poly.type
_entity_poly.pdbx_seq_one_letter_code
_entity_poly.pdbx_strand_id
1 'polypeptide(L)'
;SCGNVDLPITSAWNKGQAYFNQGLKQLHGFWYYEAERSFRAILANDDKCLMAYWGLSQANYENEKRAKAFIDKAAELLKNEDLKIQPHEKAYVQAEIDYHDEKKVKDISKRRKNFIRAYEDIIINYPHDLEAKALLVCRRWQFTRKGIPINSHIGLDAILKQIFVKKPNH
;
A
#
# COMPACT_ATOMS: atom_id res chain seq x y z
N SER A 1 4.48 18.80 -10.62
CA SER A 1 5.06 17.47 -10.86
C SER A 1 4.90 16.66 -9.59
N CYS A 2 4.05 15.66 -9.62
CA CYS A 2 3.91 14.72 -8.50
C CYS A 2 5.13 13.82 -8.51
N GLY A 3 6.14 14.04 -7.71
CA GLY A 3 7.32 13.24 -7.43
C GLY A 3 7.71 12.06 -8.36
N ASN A 4 8.79 11.39 -8.05
CA ASN A 4 9.19 10.17 -8.77
C ASN A 4 8.97 8.96 -7.85
N VAL A 5 7.92 8.19 -8.10
CA VAL A 5 7.60 6.93 -7.40
C VAL A 5 7.99 5.76 -8.29
N ASP A 6 8.46 4.69 -7.66
CA ASP A 6 8.87 3.49 -8.37
C ASP A 6 8.70 2.29 -7.41
N LEU A 7 7.58 1.60 -7.54
CA LEU A 7 7.32 0.34 -6.90
C LEU A 7 7.02 -0.69 -8.00
N PRO A 8 7.95 -1.61 -8.27
CA PRO A 8 7.76 -2.64 -9.30
C PRO A 8 6.53 -3.51 -9.00
N ILE A 9 5.74 -3.78 -10.03
CA ILE A 9 4.58 -4.67 -9.94
C ILE A 9 4.59 -5.72 -11.02
N THR A 10 3.92 -6.81 -10.78
CA THR A 10 3.60 -7.82 -11.79
C THR A 10 2.29 -7.48 -12.47
N SER A 11 2.30 -7.29 -13.79
CA SER A 11 1.11 -7.11 -14.60
C SER A 11 1.30 -7.70 -15.98
N ALA A 12 0.27 -8.38 -16.50
CA ALA A 12 0.23 -8.88 -17.87
C ALA A 12 0.00 -7.74 -18.89
N TRP A 13 -0.50 -6.58 -18.44
CA TRP A 13 -0.69 -5.43 -19.29
C TRP A 13 0.61 -4.60 -19.38
N ASN A 14 1.12 -4.39 -20.58
CA ASN A 14 2.39 -3.68 -20.79
C ASN A 14 2.42 -2.23 -20.29
N LYS A 15 1.25 -1.59 -20.09
CA LYS A 15 1.11 -0.26 -19.49
C LYS A 15 0.83 -0.32 -17.98
N GLY A 16 0.68 -1.51 -17.40
CA GLY A 16 0.29 -1.70 -16.01
C GLY A 16 1.20 -0.96 -15.03
N GLN A 17 2.52 -1.08 -15.19
CA GLN A 17 3.49 -0.37 -14.34
C GLN A 17 3.35 1.16 -14.43
N ALA A 18 3.15 1.70 -15.62
CA ALA A 18 3.03 3.16 -15.80
C ALA A 18 1.75 3.69 -15.11
N TYR A 19 0.62 3.00 -15.28
CA TYR A 19 -0.64 3.35 -14.61
C TYR A 19 -0.56 3.15 -13.10
N PHE A 20 0.15 2.13 -12.64
CA PHE A 20 0.38 1.91 -11.21
C PHE A 20 1.19 3.05 -10.59
N ASN A 21 2.31 3.43 -11.22
CA ASN A 21 3.11 4.57 -10.76
C ASN A 21 2.32 5.88 -10.78
N GLN A 22 1.44 6.08 -11.76
CA GLN A 22 0.52 7.22 -11.79
C GLN A 22 -0.43 7.19 -10.60
N GLY A 23 -1.09 6.07 -10.36
CA GLY A 23 -2.01 5.90 -9.23
C GLY A 23 -1.31 6.11 -7.88
N LEU A 24 -0.09 5.60 -7.74
CA LEU A 24 0.70 5.76 -6.51
C LEU A 24 1.09 7.23 -6.27
N LYS A 25 1.50 7.97 -7.31
CA LYS A 25 1.73 9.42 -7.24
C LYS A 25 0.47 10.18 -6.79
N GLN A 26 -0.68 9.79 -7.33
CA GLN A 26 -1.97 10.39 -6.98
C GLN A 26 -2.35 10.07 -5.53
N LEU A 27 -2.04 8.86 -5.01
CA LEU A 27 -2.22 8.52 -3.60
C LEU A 27 -1.37 9.41 -2.69
N HIS A 28 -0.09 9.62 -3.02
CA HIS A 28 0.79 10.52 -2.26
C HIS A 28 0.33 11.98 -2.33
N GLY A 29 -0.31 12.38 -3.43
CA GLY A 29 -0.94 13.69 -3.58
C GLY A 29 -2.32 13.81 -2.94
N PHE A 30 -2.82 12.77 -2.26
CA PHE A 30 -4.17 12.69 -1.71
C PHE A 30 -5.30 12.81 -2.76
N TRP A 31 -5.01 12.53 -4.02
CA TRP A 31 -5.96 12.51 -5.12
C TRP A 31 -6.56 11.10 -5.26
N TYR A 32 -7.31 10.71 -4.25
CA TYR A 32 -7.81 9.34 -4.13
C TYR A 32 -8.73 8.91 -5.26
N TYR A 33 -9.55 9.83 -5.75
CA TYR A 33 -10.48 9.53 -6.84
C TYR A 33 -9.75 9.23 -8.16
N GLU A 34 -8.74 10.05 -8.50
CA GLU A 34 -7.89 9.85 -9.67
C GLU A 34 -7.03 8.59 -9.52
N ALA A 35 -6.51 8.33 -8.31
CA ALA A 35 -5.76 7.12 -8.02
C ALA A 35 -6.62 5.87 -8.28
N GLU A 36 -7.86 5.86 -7.80
CA GLU A 36 -8.80 4.78 -8.07
C GLU A 36 -9.01 4.55 -9.57
N ARG A 37 -9.16 5.61 -10.36
CA ARG A 37 -9.30 5.51 -11.83
C ARG A 37 -8.07 4.87 -12.47
N SER A 38 -6.87 5.26 -12.03
CA SER A 38 -5.62 4.69 -12.53
C SER A 38 -5.51 3.19 -12.24
N PHE A 39 -5.83 2.75 -11.03
CA PHE A 39 -5.82 1.33 -10.68
C PHE A 39 -6.92 0.53 -11.37
N ARG A 40 -8.10 1.10 -11.57
CA ARG A 40 -9.18 0.47 -12.34
C ARG A 40 -8.81 0.28 -13.81
N ALA A 41 -8.05 1.20 -14.40
CA ALA A 41 -7.56 1.05 -15.76
C ALA A 41 -6.63 -0.18 -15.91
N ILE A 42 -5.85 -0.51 -14.86
CA ILE A 42 -5.05 -1.73 -14.86
C ILE A 42 -5.98 -2.95 -14.87
N LEU A 43 -6.96 -3.01 -13.95
CA LEU A 43 -7.86 -4.17 -13.85
C LEU A 43 -8.77 -4.37 -15.08
N ALA A 44 -9.04 -3.31 -15.83
CA ALA A 44 -9.77 -3.42 -17.10
C ALA A 44 -8.97 -4.15 -18.19
N ASN A 45 -7.64 -4.26 -18.04
CA ASN A 45 -6.73 -4.91 -19.00
C ASN A 45 -6.03 -6.15 -18.42
N ASP A 46 -5.96 -6.23 -17.09
CA ASP A 46 -5.33 -7.32 -16.35
C ASP A 46 -6.05 -7.49 -14.99
N ASP A 47 -7.10 -8.26 -14.99
CA ASP A 47 -7.96 -8.51 -13.82
C ASP A 47 -7.27 -9.32 -12.71
N LYS A 48 -6.07 -9.86 -12.99
CA LYS A 48 -5.23 -10.62 -12.07
C LYS A 48 -4.10 -9.77 -11.45
N CYS A 49 -3.99 -8.49 -11.79
CA CYS A 49 -2.97 -7.63 -11.21
C CYS A 49 -3.23 -7.40 -9.71
N LEU A 50 -2.50 -8.11 -8.87
CA LEU A 50 -2.66 -8.11 -7.42
C LEU A 50 -2.51 -6.69 -6.82
N MET A 51 -1.48 -5.97 -7.25
CA MET A 51 -1.18 -4.64 -6.73
C MET A 51 -2.19 -3.57 -7.15
N ALA A 52 -2.95 -3.79 -8.23
CA ALA A 52 -4.04 -2.89 -8.58
C ALA A 52 -5.20 -2.96 -7.56
N TYR A 53 -5.53 -4.15 -7.05
CA TYR A 53 -6.50 -4.29 -5.96
C TYR A 53 -5.99 -3.68 -4.66
N TRP A 54 -4.71 -3.86 -4.34
CA TRP A 54 -4.08 -3.17 -3.22
C TRP A 54 -4.20 -1.64 -3.36
N GLY A 55 -3.87 -1.10 -4.53
CA GLY A 55 -3.99 0.33 -4.82
C GLY A 55 -5.42 0.86 -4.67
N LEU A 56 -6.42 0.08 -5.11
CA LEU A 56 -7.84 0.40 -4.90
C LEU A 56 -8.22 0.43 -3.42
N SER A 57 -7.69 -0.48 -2.62
CA SER A 57 -7.89 -0.45 -1.16
C SER A 57 -7.28 0.81 -0.55
N GLN A 58 -6.06 1.20 -0.96
CA GLN A 58 -5.42 2.43 -0.49
C GLN A 58 -6.23 3.69 -0.85
N ALA A 59 -6.72 3.76 -2.09
CA ALA A 59 -7.55 4.88 -2.56
C ALA A 59 -8.89 5.00 -1.82
N ASN A 60 -9.31 3.94 -1.15
CA ASN A 60 -10.58 3.88 -0.41
C ASN A 60 -10.40 3.72 1.11
N TYR A 61 -9.24 4.07 1.67
CA TYR A 61 -8.92 3.79 3.08
C TYR A 61 -9.90 4.40 4.10
N GLU A 62 -10.58 5.47 3.76
CA GLU A 62 -11.62 6.09 4.60
C GLU A 62 -12.97 5.34 4.53
N ASN A 63 -13.20 4.58 3.47
CA ASN A 63 -14.33 3.70 3.30
C ASN A 63 -13.91 2.25 3.54
N GLU A 64 -13.82 1.85 4.82
CA GLU A 64 -13.30 0.54 5.23
C GLU A 64 -14.03 -0.63 4.54
N LYS A 65 -15.35 -0.53 4.35
CA LYS A 65 -16.13 -1.56 3.65
C LYS A 65 -15.69 -1.73 2.21
N ARG A 66 -15.45 -0.62 1.52
CA ARG A 66 -15.04 -0.63 0.10
C ARG A 66 -13.58 -1.06 -0.04
N ALA A 67 -12.70 -0.55 0.82
CA ALA A 67 -11.30 -0.97 0.88
C ALA A 67 -11.18 -2.48 1.09
N LYS A 68 -11.92 -3.01 2.07
CA LYS A 68 -11.97 -4.45 2.36
C LYS A 68 -12.44 -5.25 1.15
N ALA A 69 -13.47 -4.82 0.43
CA ALA A 69 -13.99 -5.54 -0.73
C ALA A 69 -12.93 -5.72 -1.83
N PHE A 70 -12.03 -4.75 -2.02
CA PHE A 70 -10.91 -4.87 -2.95
C PHE A 70 -9.83 -5.82 -2.43
N ILE A 71 -9.53 -5.77 -1.14
CA ILE A 71 -8.55 -6.69 -0.54
C ILE A 71 -9.07 -8.13 -0.49
N ASP A 72 -10.36 -8.35 -0.30
CA ASP A 72 -10.95 -9.69 -0.39
C ASP A 72 -10.76 -10.28 -1.81
N LYS A 73 -10.82 -9.48 -2.87
CA LYS A 73 -10.48 -9.91 -4.24
C LYS A 73 -9.00 -10.28 -4.38
N ALA A 74 -8.11 -9.47 -3.82
CA ALA A 74 -6.68 -9.79 -3.79
C ALA A 74 -6.41 -11.10 -3.02
N ALA A 75 -7.08 -11.31 -1.89
CA ALA A 75 -6.97 -12.54 -1.11
C ALA A 75 -7.45 -13.78 -1.88
N GLU A 76 -8.52 -13.64 -2.70
CA GLU A 76 -8.96 -14.71 -3.60
C GLU A 76 -7.90 -15.05 -4.64
N LEU A 77 -7.29 -14.04 -5.27
CA LEU A 77 -6.22 -14.26 -6.25
C LEU A 77 -5.00 -14.97 -5.64
N LEU A 78 -4.65 -14.67 -4.39
CA LEU A 78 -3.54 -15.32 -3.69
C LEU A 78 -3.74 -16.81 -3.42
N LYS A 79 -4.96 -17.34 -3.54
CA LYS A 79 -5.24 -18.77 -3.44
C LYS A 79 -4.80 -19.54 -4.70
N ASN A 80 -4.59 -18.83 -5.79
CA ASN A 80 -4.09 -19.43 -7.02
C ASN A 80 -2.56 -19.58 -6.95
N GLU A 81 -2.09 -20.81 -6.79
CA GLU A 81 -0.67 -21.14 -6.70
C GLU A 81 0.11 -20.83 -8.00
N ASP A 82 -0.57 -20.79 -9.15
CA ASP A 82 0.03 -20.45 -10.44
C ASP A 82 0.20 -18.93 -10.65
N LEU A 83 -0.32 -18.12 -9.74
CA LEU A 83 -0.20 -16.67 -9.85
C LEU A 83 1.26 -16.23 -9.61
N LYS A 84 1.91 -15.76 -10.68
CA LYS A 84 3.27 -15.25 -10.60
C LYS A 84 3.22 -13.83 -10.02
N ILE A 85 3.78 -13.66 -8.83
CA ILE A 85 3.90 -12.38 -8.13
C ILE A 85 5.27 -12.28 -7.47
N GLN A 86 5.73 -11.06 -7.24
CA GLN A 86 6.95 -10.83 -6.50
C GLN A 86 6.71 -10.95 -4.97
N PRO A 87 7.72 -11.38 -4.19
CA PRO A 87 7.55 -11.53 -2.74
C PRO A 87 7.12 -10.25 -2.03
N HIS A 88 7.61 -9.07 -2.47
CA HIS A 88 7.20 -7.80 -1.88
C HIS A 88 5.72 -7.48 -2.14
N GLU A 89 5.18 -7.79 -3.34
CA GLU A 89 3.76 -7.59 -3.66
C GLU A 89 2.87 -8.39 -2.70
N LYS A 90 3.25 -9.64 -2.43
CA LYS A 90 2.56 -10.48 -1.45
C LYS A 90 2.60 -9.86 -0.06
N ALA A 91 3.73 -9.30 0.37
CA ALA A 91 3.89 -8.69 1.68
C ALA A 91 2.97 -7.45 1.85
N TYR A 92 2.90 -6.58 0.84
CA TYR A 92 2.00 -5.42 0.84
C TYR A 92 0.53 -5.84 0.95
N VAL A 93 0.12 -6.81 0.15
CA VAL A 93 -1.28 -7.27 0.14
C VAL A 93 -1.63 -8.01 1.43
N GLN A 94 -0.72 -8.84 1.95
CA GLN A 94 -0.94 -9.57 3.19
C GLN A 94 -1.12 -8.64 4.40
N ALA A 95 -0.37 -7.53 4.45
CA ALA A 95 -0.53 -6.51 5.50
C ALA A 95 -1.95 -5.92 5.50
N GLU A 96 -2.53 -5.67 4.33
CA GLU A 96 -3.91 -5.17 4.20
C GLU A 96 -4.94 -6.26 4.51
N ILE A 97 -4.72 -7.51 4.08
CA ILE A 97 -5.59 -8.64 4.41
C ILE A 97 -5.69 -8.78 5.94
N ASP A 98 -4.56 -8.83 6.63
CA ASP A 98 -4.53 -8.97 8.09
C ASP A 98 -5.14 -7.75 8.81
N TYR A 99 -5.00 -6.56 8.25
CA TYR A 99 -5.63 -5.35 8.79
C TYR A 99 -7.16 -5.41 8.72
N HIS A 100 -7.72 -5.95 7.64
CA HIS A 100 -9.16 -6.06 7.42
C HIS A 100 -9.78 -7.35 8.00
N ASP A 101 -8.98 -8.27 8.54
CA ASP A 101 -9.48 -9.53 9.10
C ASP A 101 -9.93 -9.37 10.55
N GLU A 102 -11.19 -8.97 10.74
CA GLU A 102 -11.85 -8.86 12.03
C GLU A 102 -12.06 -10.20 12.72
N LYS A 103 -12.12 -11.30 11.94
CA LYS A 103 -12.30 -12.64 12.49
C LYS A 103 -11.03 -13.11 13.19
N LYS A 104 -9.87 -12.78 12.62
CA LYS A 104 -8.55 -13.10 13.19
C LYS A 104 -8.23 -12.23 14.40
N VAL A 105 -8.50 -10.92 14.31
CA VAL A 105 -8.23 -9.95 15.38
C VAL A 105 -9.40 -8.97 15.49
N LYS A 106 -10.25 -9.10 16.49
CA LYS A 106 -11.43 -8.23 16.70
C LYS A 106 -11.05 -6.79 17.05
N ASP A 107 -10.01 -6.60 17.87
CA ASP A 107 -9.57 -5.28 18.32
C ASP A 107 -8.90 -4.50 17.17
N ILE A 108 -9.55 -3.41 16.74
CA ILE A 108 -9.05 -2.54 15.67
C ILE A 108 -7.73 -1.86 16.06
N SER A 109 -7.51 -1.50 17.33
CA SER A 109 -6.24 -0.90 17.78
C SER A 109 -5.09 -1.88 17.62
N LYS A 110 -5.35 -3.17 17.94
CA LYS A 110 -4.38 -4.24 17.73
C LYS A 110 -4.10 -4.47 16.23
N ARG A 111 -5.14 -4.46 15.38
CA ARG A 111 -4.97 -4.56 13.92
C ARG A 111 -4.12 -3.42 13.36
N ARG A 112 -4.35 -2.17 13.80
CA ARG A 112 -3.54 -1.01 13.40
C ARG A 112 -2.07 -1.16 13.81
N LYS A 113 -1.80 -1.62 15.04
CA LYS A 113 -0.43 -1.88 15.52
C LYS A 113 0.25 -2.98 14.72
N ASN A 114 -0.48 -4.06 14.42
CA ASN A 114 0.03 -5.17 13.60
C ASN A 114 0.34 -4.70 12.18
N PHE A 115 -0.51 -3.85 11.59
CA PHE A 115 -0.28 -3.26 10.29
C PHE A 115 1.03 -2.44 10.24
N ILE A 116 1.27 -1.60 11.25
CA ILE A 116 2.53 -0.84 11.36
C ILE A 116 3.72 -1.78 11.40
N ARG A 117 3.67 -2.86 12.21
CA ARG A 117 4.73 -3.86 12.29
C ARG A 117 4.97 -4.56 10.95
N ALA A 118 3.90 -4.93 10.23
CA ALA A 118 4.03 -5.54 8.92
C ALA A 118 4.77 -4.63 7.93
N TYR A 119 4.53 -3.32 7.96
CA TYR A 119 5.28 -2.37 7.12
C TYR A 119 6.72 -2.16 7.60
N GLU A 120 6.97 -2.22 8.91
CA GLU A 120 8.33 -2.23 9.46
C GLU A 120 9.11 -3.46 8.97
N ASP A 121 8.47 -4.64 8.95
CA ASP A 121 9.05 -5.88 8.41
C ASP A 121 9.32 -5.78 6.90
N ILE A 122 8.42 -5.15 6.13
CA ILE A 122 8.66 -4.87 4.70
C ILE A 122 9.91 -4.02 4.54
N ILE A 123 10.07 -2.95 5.32
CA ILE A 123 11.23 -2.05 5.25
C ILE A 123 12.53 -2.76 5.63
N ILE A 124 12.48 -3.68 6.59
CA ILE A 124 13.65 -4.49 6.99
C ILE A 124 14.05 -5.44 5.87
N ASN A 125 13.08 -6.13 5.25
CA ASN A 125 13.34 -7.10 4.19
C ASN A 125 13.66 -6.44 2.84
N TYR A 126 13.14 -5.23 2.60
CA TYR A 126 13.34 -4.45 1.38
C TYR A 126 13.85 -3.03 1.70
N PRO A 127 15.08 -2.86 2.18
CA PRO A 127 15.58 -1.58 2.72
C PRO A 127 15.69 -0.46 1.67
N HIS A 128 15.66 -0.82 0.39
CA HIS A 128 15.66 0.13 -0.73
C HIS A 128 14.26 0.54 -1.21
N ASP A 129 13.21 -0.08 -0.66
CA ASP A 129 11.83 0.27 -0.95
C ASP A 129 11.45 1.58 -0.24
N LEU A 130 11.50 2.68 -1.01
CA LEU A 130 11.15 4.01 -0.50
C LEU A 130 9.64 4.18 -0.34
N GLU A 131 8.86 3.44 -1.14
CA GLU A 131 7.40 3.50 -1.08
C GLU A 131 6.87 2.88 0.22
N ALA A 132 7.44 1.76 0.67
CA ALA A 132 7.10 1.18 1.97
C ALA A 132 7.35 2.18 3.11
N LYS A 133 8.46 2.92 3.05
CA LYS A 133 8.80 3.96 4.03
C LYS A 133 7.81 5.13 4.01
N ALA A 134 7.47 5.63 2.82
CA ALA A 134 6.51 6.72 2.66
C ALA A 134 5.11 6.31 3.14
N LEU A 135 4.66 5.12 2.77
CA LEU A 135 3.37 4.58 3.19
C LEU A 135 3.31 4.34 4.70
N LEU A 136 4.38 3.84 5.33
CA LEU A 136 4.45 3.69 6.78
C LEU A 136 4.27 5.04 7.49
N VAL A 137 4.96 6.10 7.04
CA VAL A 137 4.82 7.45 7.61
C VAL A 137 3.38 7.95 7.46
N CYS A 138 2.80 7.81 6.27
CA CYS A 138 1.42 8.21 5.99
C CYS A 138 0.44 7.46 6.90
N ARG A 139 0.56 6.14 7.02
CA ARG A 139 -0.31 5.31 7.87
C ARG A 139 -0.16 5.61 9.35
N ARG A 140 1.06 5.85 9.84
CA ARG A 140 1.28 6.29 11.22
C ARG A 140 0.53 7.60 11.50
N TRP A 141 0.62 8.57 10.60
CA TRP A 141 -0.11 9.84 10.72
C TRP A 141 -1.64 9.63 10.70
N GLN A 142 -2.17 8.82 9.77
CA GLN A 142 -3.59 8.49 9.71
C GLN A 142 -4.10 7.80 10.98
N PHE A 143 -3.32 6.85 11.52
CA PHE A 143 -3.70 6.12 12.73
C PHE A 143 -3.60 6.96 14.00
N THR A 144 -2.77 8.00 14.03
CA THR A 144 -2.74 8.98 15.13
C THR A 144 -4.09 9.66 15.30
N ARG A 145 -4.72 10.03 14.19
CA ARG A 145 -6.10 10.59 14.22
C ARG A 145 -7.15 9.58 14.72
N LYS A 146 -6.83 8.31 14.76
CA LYS A 146 -7.68 7.20 15.24
C LYS A 146 -7.20 6.64 16.59
N GLY A 147 -6.42 7.41 17.36
CA GLY A 147 -6.01 7.09 18.73
C GLY A 147 -4.78 6.20 18.88
N ILE A 148 -4.01 5.97 17.81
CA ILE A 148 -2.71 5.28 17.90
C ILE A 148 -1.60 6.34 17.93
N PRO A 149 -0.92 6.58 19.07
CA PRO A 149 0.07 7.63 19.17
C PRO A 149 1.32 7.33 18.32
N ILE A 150 1.97 8.38 17.85
CA ILE A 150 3.31 8.30 17.27
C ILE A 150 4.30 8.16 18.42
N ASN A 151 4.95 7.02 18.53
CA ASN A 151 5.90 6.74 19.62
C ASN A 151 7.20 7.54 19.49
N SER A 152 7.57 7.94 18.27
CA SER A 152 8.79 8.70 18.01
C SER A 152 8.67 9.54 16.75
N HIS A 153 8.59 10.87 16.94
CA HIS A 153 8.68 11.82 15.81
C HIS A 153 10.08 11.82 15.21
N ILE A 154 11.13 11.65 16.03
CA ILE A 154 12.52 11.55 15.57
C ILE A 154 12.70 10.35 14.63
N GLY A 155 12.07 9.21 14.95
CA GLY A 155 12.09 8.03 14.08
C GLY A 155 11.42 8.27 12.74
N LEU A 156 10.29 8.98 12.71
CA LEU A 156 9.62 9.35 11.45
C LEU A 156 10.45 10.34 10.63
N ASP A 157 11.05 11.35 11.28
CA ASP A 157 11.93 12.30 10.61
C ASP A 157 13.15 11.62 10.00
N ALA A 158 13.72 10.62 10.68
CA ALA A 158 14.83 9.83 10.15
C ALA A 158 14.43 9.06 8.89
N ILE A 159 13.23 8.48 8.86
CA ILE A 159 12.69 7.79 7.68
C ILE A 159 12.47 8.78 6.53
N LEU A 160 11.85 9.93 6.79
CA LEU A 160 11.62 10.98 5.80
C LEU A 160 12.93 11.49 5.21
N LYS A 161 13.96 11.72 6.04
CA LYS A 161 15.29 12.11 5.57
C LYS A 161 15.89 11.08 4.62
N GLN A 162 15.75 9.78 4.89
CA GLN A 162 16.22 8.72 3.98
C GLN A 162 15.52 8.77 2.63
N ILE A 163 14.22 9.08 2.60
CA ILE A 163 13.44 9.22 1.36
C ILE A 163 13.95 10.42 0.57
N PHE A 164 13.98 11.60 1.19
CA PHE A 164 14.33 12.86 0.52
C PHE A 164 15.80 12.94 0.08
N VAL A 165 16.72 12.26 0.77
CA VAL A 165 18.12 12.15 0.30
C VAL A 165 18.19 11.39 -1.02
N LYS A 166 17.39 10.34 -1.19
CA LYS A 166 17.40 9.51 -2.41
C LYS A 166 16.48 10.03 -3.51
N LYS A 167 15.35 10.63 -3.12
CA LYS A 167 14.32 11.17 -4.02
C LYS A 167 13.85 12.52 -3.49
N PRO A 168 14.58 13.63 -3.74
CA PRO A 168 14.21 14.96 -3.24
C PRO A 168 12.81 15.43 -3.63
N ASN A 169 12.30 14.89 -4.74
CA ASN A 169 10.98 15.22 -5.30
C ASN A 169 9.97 14.09 -5.10
N HIS A 170 10.15 13.29 -4.05
CA HIS A 170 9.18 12.21 -3.72
C HIS A 170 7.84 12.77 -3.27
#